data_8bc920195d0777785a2057a251dac0d7
#
_entry.id   8bc920195d0777785a2057a251dac0d7
#
_cell.length_a   1.000
_cell.length_b   1.000
_cell.length_c   1.000
_cell.angle_alpha   90.00
_cell.angle_beta   90.00
_cell.angle_gamma   90.00
#
_symmetry.space_group_name_H-M   'P 1'
#
loop_
_entity.id
_entity.type
_entity.pdbx_description
1 polymer ?
#
loop_
_entity_poly.entity_id
_entity_poly.type
_entity_poly.pdbx_seq_one_letter_code
_entity_poly.pdbx_strand_id
1 'polypeptide(L)'
;MNNGNFNLTPWVTEKFISAAPSAAAQALGALATHEAVLLLKPLKAESVIACLNPMVPAAAAAILRRLPARQAAHVLSRLALPQAVKVFGAFSQPQREKMKTLLPEHIVAALAGFPAWPQGSAGAQMCGGFLAFRTEAKLTDLIEKLKTLPRKKLPAACLVCAKDGTLKGYIRTAELAFYAPASTAGSVMTEAKALAPQTALTQARELLLQGQPLVPVVDEKGRVLGVVGAEQLPPPQAKKRFGWF
;
A
#
# COMPACT_ATOMS: atom_id res chain seq x y z
N MET A 1 -24.61 23.86 34.28
CA MET A 1 -23.19 23.47 34.23
C MET A 1 -23.07 22.27 33.30
N ASN A 2 -22.71 22.51 32.07
CA ASN A 2 -22.64 21.48 31.04
C ASN A 2 -21.27 20.79 31.15
N ASN A 3 -21.20 19.63 31.78
CA ASN A 3 -20.02 18.77 31.79
C ASN A 3 -19.84 18.21 30.39
N GLY A 4 -19.14 18.94 29.54
CA GLY A 4 -18.66 18.41 28.26
C GLY A 4 -17.68 17.27 28.55
N ASN A 5 -18.17 16.05 28.55
CA ASN A 5 -17.34 14.85 28.47
C ASN A 5 -16.59 14.92 27.13
N PHE A 6 -15.41 15.53 27.15
CA PHE A 6 -14.47 15.42 26.05
C PHE A 6 -14.03 13.94 25.96
N ASN A 7 -14.65 13.20 25.05
CA ASN A 7 -14.25 11.83 24.78
C ASN A 7 -12.88 11.85 24.06
N LEU A 8 -11.81 11.81 24.83
CA LEU A 8 -10.42 11.81 24.34
C LEU A 8 -10.04 10.52 23.58
N THR A 9 -10.83 9.48 23.71
CA THR A 9 -10.56 8.15 23.12
C THR A 9 -10.34 8.22 21.60
N PRO A 10 -11.18 8.90 20.79
CA PRO A 10 -10.95 8.97 19.35
C PRO A 10 -9.64 9.69 19.00
N TRP A 11 -9.34 10.79 19.69
CA TRP A 11 -8.12 11.56 19.43
C TRP A 11 -6.85 10.77 19.78
N VAL A 12 -6.82 10.10 20.93
CA VAL A 12 -5.70 9.25 21.33
C VAL A 12 -5.51 8.11 20.35
N THR A 13 -6.60 7.46 19.93
CA THR A 13 -6.57 6.37 18.95
C THR A 13 -6.05 6.85 17.59
N GLU A 14 -6.49 8.02 17.11
CA GLU A 14 -5.98 8.61 15.85
C GLU A 14 -4.48 8.91 15.94
N LYS A 15 -4.01 9.47 17.05
CA LYS A 15 -2.57 9.76 17.27
C LYS A 15 -1.75 8.48 17.30
N PHE A 16 -2.23 7.45 17.97
CA PHE A 16 -1.56 6.14 18.03
C PHE A 16 -1.48 5.49 16.65
N ILE A 17 -2.58 5.48 15.89
CA ILE A 17 -2.60 4.95 14.52
C ILE A 17 -1.64 5.73 13.61
N SER A 18 -1.62 7.06 13.72
CA SER A 18 -0.72 7.90 12.93
C SER A 18 0.75 7.68 13.25
N ALA A 19 1.08 7.47 14.54
CA ALA A 19 2.45 7.29 14.98
C ALA A 19 3.00 5.89 14.69
N ALA A 20 2.18 4.85 14.85
CA ALA A 20 2.59 3.45 14.74
C ALA A 20 1.47 2.57 14.12
N PRO A 21 1.19 2.68 12.81
CA PRO A 21 0.07 1.98 12.17
C PRO A 21 0.11 0.46 12.34
N SER A 22 1.29 -0.15 12.26
CA SER A 22 1.46 -1.59 12.40
C SER A 22 1.21 -2.07 13.85
N ALA A 23 1.69 -1.33 14.84
CA ALA A 23 1.42 -1.64 16.25
C ALA A 23 -0.06 -1.46 16.57
N ALA A 24 -0.69 -0.40 16.04
CA ALA A 24 -2.13 -0.17 16.18
C ALA A 24 -2.95 -1.31 15.53
N ALA A 25 -2.54 -1.79 14.35
CA ALA A 25 -3.18 -2.91 13.69
C ALA A 25 -3.09 -4.20 14.51
N GLN A 26 -1.93 -4.49 15.12
CA GLN A 26 -1.76 -5.64 15.99
C GLN A 26 -2.61 -5.52 17.25
N ALA A 27 -2.58 -4.38 17.94
CA ALA A 27 -3.36 -4.14 19.14
C ALA A 27 -4.87 -4.26 18.89
N LEU A 28 -5.37 -3.61 17.82
CA LEU A 28 -6.79 -3.68 17.44
C LEU A 28 -7.19 -5.07 16.92
N GLY A 29 -6.26 -5.79 16.29
CA GLY A 29 -6.48 -7.17 15.84
C GLY A 29 -6.56 -8.17 16.98
N ALA A 30 -6.00 -7.86 18.14
CA ALA A 30 -6.06 -8.68 19.35
C ALA A 30 -7.35 -8.44 20.18
N LEU A 31 -8.03 -7.31 19.97
CA LEU A 31 -9.30 -7.00 20.63
C LEU A 31 -10.45 -7.82 20.05
N ALA A 32 -11.52 -7.94 20.81
CA ALA A 32 -12.78 -8.44 20.27
C ALA A 32 -13.27 -7.52 19.13
N THR A 33 -13.78 -8.10 18.04
CA THR A 33 -14.13 -7.33 16.83
C THR A 33 -15.07 -6.15 17.12
N HIS A 34 -16.00 -6.29 18.07
CA HIS A 34 -16.93 -5.23 18.42
C HIS A 34 -16.24 -4.03 19.09
N GLU A 35 -15.23 -4.29 19.93
CA GLU A 35 -14.43 -3.25 20.59
C GLU A 35 -13.57 -2.49 19.57
N ALA A 36 -12.90 -3.22 18.67
CA ALA A 36 -12.15 -2.61 17.58
C ALA A 36 -13.03 -1.71 16.70
N VAL A 37 -14.26 -2.13 16.41
CA VAL A 37 -15.24 -1.34 15.66
C VAL A 37 -15.67 -0.08 16.40
N LEU A 38 -15.93 -0.16 17.71
CA LEU A 38 -16.26 1.01 18.54
C LEU A 38 -15.17 2.07 18.52
N LEU A 39 -13.90 1.64 18.55
CA LEU A 39 -12.74 2.54 18.47
C LEU A 39 -12.55 3.15 17.08
N LEU A 40 -12.80 2.37 16.01
CA LEU A 40 -12.55 2.82 14.64
C LEU A 40 -13.71 3.59 14.01
N LYS A 41 -14.96 3.32 14.41
CA LYS A 41 -16.17 3.94 13.84
C LYS A 41 -16.18 5.46 13.88
N PRO A 42 -15.73 6.15 14.95
CA PRO A 42 -15.73 7.61 15.02
C PRO A 42 -14.54 8.26 14.30
N LEU A 43 -13.55 7.48 13.84
CA LEU A 43 -12.33 8.01 13.24
C LEU A 43 -12.52 8.38 11.77
N LYS A 44 -11.63 9.24 11.27
CA LYS A 44 -11.54 9.58 9.86
C LYS A 44 -11.16 8.36 9.02
N ALA A 45 -11.65 8.30 7.79
CA ALA A 45 -11.38 7.18 6.89
C ALA A 45 -9.89 6.92 6.69
N GLU A 46 -9.07 7.98 6.64
CA GLU A 46 -7.61 7.89 6.49
C GLU A 46 -6.95 7.12 7.64
N SER A 47 -7.36 7.37 8.88
CA SER A 47 -6.86 6.67 10.06
C SER A 47 -7.28 5.20 10.05
N VAL A 48 -8.53 4.93 9.67
CA VAL A 48 -9.01 3.55 9.51
C VAL A 48 -8.21 2.81 8.44
N ILE A 49 -7.98 3.43 7.27
CA ILE A 49 -7.20 2.86 6.18
C ILE A 49 -5.76 2.58 6.63
N ALA A 50 -5.11 3.54 7.31
CA ALA A 50 -3.75 3.38 7.80
C ALA A 50 -3.61 2.18 8.76
N CYS A 51 -4.63 1.93 9.58
CA CYS A 51 -4.68 0.80 10.50
C CYS A 51 -4.98 -0.53 9.77
N LEU A 52 -5.94 -0.55 8.85
CA LEU A 52 -6.37 -1.78 8.18
C LEU A 52 -5.37 -2.29 7.13
N ASN A 53 -4.54 -1.43 6.55
CA ASN A 53 -3.53 -1.83 5.57
C ASN A 53 -2.53 -2.88 6.11
N PRO A 54 -1.90 -2.72 7.28
CA PRO A 54 -1.00 -3.72 7.83
C PRO A 54 -1.71 -4.83 8.62
N MET A 55 -3.03 -4.76 8.80
CA MET A 55 -3.81 -5.73 9.58
C MET A 55 -3.95 -7.07 8.85
N VAL A 56 -4.08 -8.17 9.62
CA VAL A 56 -4.43 -9.49 9.08
C VAL A 56 -5.75 -9.40 8.30
N PRO A 57 -5.81 -9.88 7.05
CA PRO A 57 -6.98 -9.70 6.17
C PRO A 57 -8.30 -10.19 6.77
N ALA A 58 -8.28 -11.31 7.49
CA ALA A 58 -9.47 -11.85 8.14
C ALA A 58 -10.00 -10.92 9.25
N ALA A 59 -9.11 -10.32 10.05
CA ALA A 59 -9.48 -9.35 11.09
C ALA A 59 -9.99 -8.04 10.46
N ALA A 60 -9.32 -7.53 9.44
CA ALA A 60 -9.77 -6.36 8.70
C ALA A 60 -11.16 -6.58 8.06
N ALA A 61 -11.40 -7.74 7.47
CA ALA A 61 -12.71 -8.12 6.92
C ALA A 61 -13.78 -8.20 8.02
N ALA A 62 -13.47 -8.75 9.19
CA ALA A 62 -14.39 -8.82 10.33
C ALA A 62 -14.82 -7.43 10.83
N ILE A 63 -13.87 -6.49 10.87
CA ILE A 63 -14.12 -5.09 11.23
C ILE A 63 -14.99 -4.42 10.17
N LEU A 64 -14.60 -4.51 8.88
CA LEU A 64 -15.34 -3.87 7.79
C LEU A 64 -16.81 -4.36 7.68
N ARG A 65 -17.07 -5.63 7.98
CA ARG A 65 -18.44 -6.17 8.01
C ARG A 65 -19.34 -5.51 9.04
N ARG A 66 -18.78 -4.95 10.10
CA ARG A 66 -19.52 -4.30 11.20
C ARG A 66 -19.58 -2.78 11.09
N LEU A 67 -18.81 -2.19 10.20
CA LEU A 67 -18.91 -0.77 9.87
C LEU A 67 -20.15 -0.51 8.99
N PRO A 68 -20.67 0.73 8.98
CA PRO A 68 -21.70 1.13 8.02
C PRO A 68 -21.25 0.81 6.58
N ALA A 69 -22.14 0.23 5.76
CA ALA A 69 -21.79 -0.31 4.45
C ALA A 69 -21.10 0.70 3.52
N ARG A 70 -21.56 1.96 3.53
CA ARG A 70 -20.93 3.05 2.75
C ARG A 70 -19.51 3.37 3.24
N GLN A 71 -19.29 3.40 4.56
CA GLN A 71 -17.98 3.63 5.15
C GLN A 71 -17.03 2.45 4.84
N ALA A 72 -17.52 1.21 4.95
CA ALA A 72 -16.76 0.02 4.62
C ALA A 72 -16.34 0.01 3.13
N ALA A 73 -17.24 0.35 2.21
CA ALA A 73 -16.93 0.45 0.79
C ALA A 73 -15.91 1.56 0.51
N HIS A 74 -16.06 2.73 1.13
CA HIS A 74 -15.10 3.83 0.99
C HIS A 74 -13.71 3.46 1.50
N VAL A 75 -13.62 2.80 2.66
CA VAL A 75 -12.35 2.31 3.19
C VAL A 75 -11.75 1.25 2.28
N LEU A 76 -12.53 0.25 1.86
CA LEU A 76 -12.09 -0.85 0.99
C LEU A 76 -11.55 -0.33 -0.35
N SER A 77 -12.19 0.68 -0.94
CA SER A 77 -11.74 1.29 -2.22
C SER A 77 -10.41 2.03 -2.12
N ARG A 78 -9.95 2.39 -0.92
CA ARG A 78 -8.73 3.15 -0.66
C ARG A 78 -7.64 2.32 0.04
N LEU A 79 -7.91 1.08 0.42
CA LEU A 79 -6.87 0.16 0.88
C LEU A 79 -5.85 -0.09 -0.23
N ALA A 80 -4.63 -0.43 0.16
CA ALA A 80 -3.65 -0.97 -0.78
C ALA A 80 -4.26 -2.17 -1.53
N LEU A 81 -4.17 -2.20 -2.85
CA LEU A 81 -4.90 -3.17 -3.68
C LEU A 81 -4.68 -4.63 -3.26
N PRO A 82 -3.44 -5.09 -2.95
CA PRO A 82 -3.23 -6.45 -2.46
C PRO A 82 -3.97 -6.75 -1.15
N GLN A 83 -4.05 -5.78 -0.25
CA GLN A 83 -4.80 -5.92 1.00
C GLN A 83 -6.31 -5.92 0.74
N ALA A 84 -6.79 -5.01 -0.12
CA ALA A 84 -8.19 -4.95 -0.52
C ALA A 84 -8.69 -6.26 -1.11
N VAL A 85 -7.90 -6.90 -1.98
CA VAL A 85 -8.22 -8.21 -2.59
C VAL A 85 -8.32 -9.31 -1.53
N LYS A 86 -7.35 -9.40 -0.61
CA LYS A 86 -7.36 -10.39 0.48
C LYS A 86 -8.55 -10.19 1.41
N VAL A 87 -8.84 -8.94 1.76
CA VAL A 87 -9.99 -8.56 2.61
C VAL A 87 -11.30 -8.85 1.90
N PHE A 88 -11.42 -8.50 0.62
CA PHE A 88 -12.59 -8.79 -0.20
C PHE A 88 -12.82 -10.29 -0.39
N GLY A 89 -11.73 -11.05 -0.57
CA GLY A 89 -11.77 -12.52 -0.62
C GLY A 89 -12.25 -13.17 0.68
N ALA A 90 -12.02 -12.52 1.83
CA ALA A 90 -12.49 -13.01 3.14
C ALA A 90 -13.98 -12.72 3.41
N PHE A 91 -14.66 -11.97 2.53
CA PHE A 91 -16.12 -11.79 2.60
C PHE A 91 -16.85 -13.02 2.07
N SER A 92 -18.02 -13.32 2.64
CA SER A 92 -18.95 -14.31 2.07
C SER A 92 -19.50 -13.84 0.72
N GLN A 93 -20.00 -14.76 -0.11
CA GLN A 93 -20.56 -14.42 -1.43
C GLN A 93 -21.64 -13.32 -1.36
N PRO A 94 -22.66 -13.39 -0.45
CA PRO A 94 -23.64 -12.32 -0.35
C PRO A 94 -23.05 -10.96 0.04
N GLN A 95 -22.00 -10.97 0.87
CA GLN A 95 -21.32 -9.76 1.28
C GLN A 95 -20.51 -9.14 0.14
N ARG A 96 -19.85 -9.96 -0.68
CA ARG A 96 -19.16 -9.50 -1.88
C ARG A 96 -20.10 -8.85 -2.87
N GLU A 97 -21.24 -9.46 -3.16
CA GLU A 97 -22.23 -8.88 -4.07
C GLU A 97 -22.75 -7.53 -3.55
N LYS A 98 -23.10 -7.46 -2.27
CA LYS A 98 -23.49 -6.19 -1.64
C LYS A 98 -22.39 -5.13 -1.72
N MET A 99 -21.13 -5.53 -1.55
CA MET A 99 -20.00 -4.59 -1.61
C MET A 99 -19.77 -4.09 -3.04
N LYS A 100 -19.91 -4.94 -4.05
CA LYS A 100 -19.81 -4.57 -5.47
C LYS A 100 -20.78 -3.45 -5.86
N THR A 101 -22.00 -3.46 -5.33
CA THR A 101 -22.99 -2.39 -5.62
C THR A 101 -22.63 -1.04 -5.01
N LEU A 102 -21.73 -1.00 -4.03
CA LEU A 102 -21.32 0.21 -3.32
C LEU A 102 -19.95 0.72 -3.76
N LEU A 103 -19.16 -0.11 -4.46
CA LEU A 103 -17.83 0.23 -4.92
C LEU A 103 -17.89 0.84 -6.34
N PRO A 104 -16.97 1.77 -6.67
CA PRO A 104 -16.80 2.23 -8.04
C PRO A 104 -16.46 1.06 -8.98
N GLU A 105 -16.96 1.12 -10.22
CA GLU A 105 -16.81 0.04 -11.21
C GLU A 105 -15.34 -0.34 -11.47
N HIS A 106 -14.44 0.66 -11.58
CA HIS A 106 -13.00 0.43 -11.76
C HIS A 106 -12.36 -0.32 -10.57
N ILE A 107 -12.86 -0.11 -9.33
CA ILE A 107 -12.40 -0.86 -8.16
C ILE A 107 -12.92 -2.30 -8.19
N VAL A 108 -14.19 -2.49 -8.57
CA VAL A 108 -14.76 -3.84 -8.73
C VAL A 108 -13.98 -4.63 -9.78
N ALA A 109 -13.67 -4.02 -10.93
CA ALA A 109 -12.84 -4.62 -11.97
C ALA A 109 -11.42 -4.95 -11.46
N ALA A 110 -10.79 -4.04 -10.71
CA ALA A 110 -9.49 -4.29 -10.11
C ALA A 110 -9.52 -5.44 -9.09
N LEU A 111 -10.54 -5.51 -8.25
CA LEU A 111 -10.70 -6.61 -7.27
C LEU A 111 -10.99 -7.96 -7.94
N ALA A 112 -11.72 -7.98 -9.05
CA ALA A 112 -12.04 -9.20 -9.80
C ALA A 112 -10.89 -9.70 -10.67
N GLY A 113 -10.12 -8.77 -11.26
CA GLY A 113 -8.99 -9.06 -12.14
C GLY A 113 -7.68 -9.34 -11.40
N PHE A 114 -7.67 -9.25 -10.08
CA PHE A 114 -6.49 -9.45 -9.27
C PHE A 114 -6.39 -10.94 -8.87
N PRO A 115 -5.53 -11.74 -9.51
CA PRO A 115 -5.37 -13.13 -9.13
C PRO A 115 -4.82 -13.23 -7.71
N ALA A 116 -5.23 -14.26 -6.98
CA ALA A 116 -4.59 -14.60 -5.72
C ALA A 116 -3.17 -15.11 -6.02
N TRP A 117 -2.18 -14.26 -5.82
CA TRP A 117 -0.79 -14.68 -6.03
C TRP A 117 -0.30 -15.57 -4.89
N PRO A 118 0.61 -16.52 -5.19
CA PRO A 118 1.18 -17.41 -4.19
C PRO A 118 1.82 -16.63 -3.04
N GLN A 119 1.72 -17.17 -1.82
CA GLN A 119 2.46 -16.60 -0.69
C GLN A 119 3.96 -16.58 -0.99
N GLY A 120 4.65 -15.49 -0.64
CA GLY A 120 6.08 -15.33 -0.93
C GLY A 120 6.39 -14.85 -2.35
N SER A 121 5.38 -14.55 -3.17
CA SER A 121 5.56 -13.88 -4.46
C SER A 121 5.59 -12.35 -4.33
N ALA A 122 6.18 -11.69 -5.32
CA ALA A 122 6.22 -10.23 -5.41
C ALA A 122 4.80 -9.62 -5.41
N GLY A 123 3.85 -10.22 -6.12
CA GLY A 123 2.47 -9.78 -6.15
C GLY A 123 1.75 -9.88 -4.81
N ALA A 124 2.07 -10.90 -4.00
CA ALA A 124 1.46 -11.06 -2.67
C ALA A 124 1.95 -10.01 -1.66
N GLN A 125 3.13 -9.42 -1.87
CA GLN A 125 3.77 -8.48 -0.95
C GLN A 125 3.84 -7.06 -1.48
N MET A 126 3.60 -6.81 -2.79
CA MET A 126 3.64 -5.48 -3.36
C MET A 126 2.65 -4.53 -2.68
N CYS A 127 3.01 -3.26 -2.60
CA CYS A 127 2.12 -2.19 -2.16
C CYS A 127 1.72 -1.31 -3.35
N GLY A 128 0.51 -0.72 -3.28
CA GLY A 128 0.00 0.24 -4.27
C GLY A 128 0.39 1.69 -3.98
N GLY A 129 1.10 1.94 -2.88
CA GLY A 129 1.48 3.28 -2.43
C GLY A 129 2.74 3.81 -3.10
N PHE A 130 2.76 3.90 -4.43
CA PHE A 130 3.89 4.47 -5.19
C PHE A 130 3.47 5.75 -5.90
N LEU A 131 4.46 6.61 -6.20
CA LEU A 131 4.29 7.76 -7.08
C LEU A 131 4.78 7.40 -8.48
N ALA A 132 3.93 7.65 -9.47
CA ALA A 132 4.28 7.51 -10.88
C ALA A 132 4.05 8.82 -11.62
N PHE A 133 4.98 9.15 -12.50
CA PHE A 133 4.92 10.31 -13.38
C PHE A 133 5.05 9.86 -14.83
N ARG A 134 4.55 10.68 -15.74
CA ARG A 134 4.72 10.44 -17.17
C ARG A 134 6.12 10.81 -17.63
N THR A 135 6.59 10.19 -18.70
CA THR A 135 7.89 10.50 -19.32
C THR A 135 8.03 11.98 -19.66
N GLU A 136 6.93 12.63 -20.06
CA GLU A 136 6.91 14.05 -20.46
C GLU A 136 6.79 15.02 -19.28
N ALA A 137 6.54 14.52 -18.06
CA ALA A 137 6.38 15.37 -16.88
C ALA A 137 7.68 16.10 -16.55
N LYS A 138 7.60 17.37 -16.24
CA LYS A 138 8.77 18.17 -15.82
C LYS A 138 9.16 17.82 -14.39
N LEU A 139 10.45 17.90 -14.07
CA LEU A 139 10.93 17.66 -12.70
C LEU A 139 10.38 18.66 -11.69
N THR A 140 10.02 19.87 -12.12
CA THR A 140 9.31 20.85 -11.29
C THR A 140 8.02 20.26 -10.71
N ASP A 141 7.22 19.57 -11.54
CA ASP A 141 5.94 19.00 -11.13
C ASP A 141 6.14 17.85 -10.13
N LEU A 142 7.21 17.05 -10.34
CA LEU A 142 7.61 15.98 -9.42
C LEU A 142 7.98 16.57 -8.06
N ILE A 143 8.84 17.60 -8.07
CA ILE A 143 9.34 18.26 -6.85
C ILE A 143 8.18 18.89 -6.09
N GLU A 144 7.28 19.59 -6.77
CA GLU A 144 6.09 20.17 -6.14
C GLU A 144 5.21 19.10 -5.49
N LYS A 145 4.96 18.02 -6.20
CA LYS A 145 4.20 16.89 -5.65
C LYS A 145 4.88 16.28 -4.42
N LEU A 146 6.19 16.12 -4.43
CA LEU A 146 6.93 15.61 -3.30
C LEU A 146 6.90 16.56 -2.09
N LYS A 147 6.94 17.88 -2.32
CA LYS A 147 6.80 18.90 -1.26
C LYS A 147 5.46 18.82 -0.52
N THR A 148 4.41 18.32 -1.15
CA THR A 148 3.09 18.14 -0.51
C THR A 148 3.06 16.95 0.46
N LEU A 149 4.08 16.09 0.43
CA LEU A 149 4.15 14.90 1.28
C LEU A 149 4.90 15.20 2.60
N PRO A 150 4.46 14.61 3.72
CA PRO A 150 5.24 14.64 4.94
C PRO A 150 6.64 14.00 4.73
N ARG A 151 7.69 14.57 5.30
CA ARG A 151 9.07 14.07 5.16
C ARG A 151 9.21 12.57 5.42
N LYS A 152 8.51 12.04 6.42
CA LYS A 152 8.51 10.61 6.77
C LYS A 152 7.84 9.70 5.74
N LYS A 153 7.10 10.28 4.76
CA LYS A 153 6.38 9.54 3.71
C LYS A 153 6.98 9.76 2.33
N LEU A 154 8.13 10.42 2.23
CA LEU A 154 8.82 10.58 0.96
C LEU A 154 9.27 9.21 0.45
N PRO A 155 8.88 8.83 -0.80
CA PRO A 155 9.35 7.57 -1.38
C PRO A 155 10.83 7.65 -1.71
N ALA A 156 11.53 6.52 -1.67
CA ALA A 156 12.93 6.43 -2.07
C ALA A 156 13.12 6.75 -3.57
N ALA A 157 12.12 6.45 -4.38
CA ALA A 157 12.07 6.78 -5.80
C ALA A 157 10.64 6.96 -6.31
N CYS A 158 10.52 7.68 -7.42
CA CYS A 158 9.30 7.82 -8.20
C CYS A 158 9.41 7.00 -9.48
N LEU A 159 8.33 6.31 -9.86
CA LEU A 159 8.28 5.58 -11.13
C LEU A 159 8.04 6.53 -12.30
N VAL A 160 8.58 6.19 -13.44
CA VAL A 160 8.32 6.88 -14.71
C VAL A 160 7.62 5.92 -15.65
N CYS A 161 6.43 6.31 -16.11
CA CYS A 161 5.57 5.48 -16.94
C CYS A 161 5.19 6.20 -18.23
N ALA A 162 4.90 5.44 -19.27
CA ALA A 162 4.27 5.95 -20.48
C ALA A 162 2.79 6.32 -20.24
N LYS A 163 2.13 6.89 -21.23
CA LYS A 163 0.71 7.30 -21.15
C LYS A 163 -0.26 6.15 -20.86
N ASP A 164 0.07 4.96 -21.30
CA ASP A 164 -0.69 3.72 -21.11
C ASP A 164 -0.41 3.02 -19.74
N GLY A 165 0.45 3.61 -18.90
CA GLY A 165 0.85 3.04 -17.62
C GLY A 165 2.02 2.07 -17.69
N THR A 166 2.60 1.83 -18.88
CA THR A 166 3.78 0.98 -19.06
C THR A 166 4.99 1.59 -18.35
N LEU A 167 5.69 0.80 -17.57
CA LEU A 167 6.91 1.21 -16.87
C LEU A 167 8.01 1.56 -17.88
N LYS A 168 8.69 2.67 -17.64
CA LYS A 168 9.89 3.10 -18.40
C LYS A 168 11.13 3.14 -17.53
N GLY A 169 10.98 3.51 -16.26
CA GLY A 169 12.10 3.61 -15.34
C GLY A 169 11.70 4.16 -13.98
N TYR A 170 12.69 4.64 -13.24
CA TYR A 170 12.50 5.34 -11.98
C TYR A 170 13.47 6.52 -11.85
N ILE A 171 13.16 7.45 -10.96
CA ILE A 171 14.03 8.53 -10.54
C ILE A 171 14.18 8.45 -9.03
N ARG A 172 15.41 8.39 -8.51
CA ARG A 172 15.63 8.44 -7.06
C ARG A 172 15.27 9.82 -6.53
N THR A 173 14.50 9.86 -5.48
CA THR A 173 14.08 11.13 -4.87
C THR A 173 15.28 11.97 -4.42
N ALA A 174 16.34 11.33 -3.92
CA ALA A 174 17.57 12.00 -3.51
C ALA A 174 18.35 12.63 -4.67
N GLU A 175 18.21 12.11 -5.89
CA GLU A 175 18.94 12.59 -7.07
C GLU A 175 18.26 13.79 -7.74
N LEU A 176 17.01 14.09 -7.40
CA LEU A 176 16.26 15.21 -8.01
C LEU A 176 16.95 16.57 -7.85
N ALA A 177 17.74 16.75 -6.79
CA ALA A 177 18.49 17.98 -6.54
C ALA A 177 19.64 18.22 -7.53
N PHE A 178 20.09 17.19 -8.25
CA PHE A 178 21.22 17.25 -9.18
C PHE A 178 20.78 17.51 -10.63
N TYR A 179 19.50 17.47 -10.92
CA TYR A 179 18.97 17.66 -12.27
C TYR A 179 18.40 19.06 -12.45
N ALA A 180 18.47 19.57 -13.67
CA ALA A 180 17.84 20.84 -14.01
C ALA A 180 16.31 20.73 -13.86
N PRO A 181 15.63 21.65 -13.16
CA PRO A 181 14.18 21.57 -12.91
C PRO A 181 13.32 21.51 -14.18
N ALA A 182 13.81 22.08 -15.29
CA ALA A 182 13.14 22.09 -16.59
C ALA A 182 13.24 20.76 -17.34
N SER A 183 14.11 19.83 -16.90
CA SER A 183 14.25 18.50 -17.50
C SER A 183 12.97 17.69 -17.37
N THR A 184 12.75 16.78 -18.31
CA THR A 184 11.61 15.83 -18.25
C THR A 184 11.99 14.58 -17.46
N ALA A 185 11.00 13.92 -16.87
CA ALA A 185 11.22 12.67 -16.14
C ALA A 185 11.89 11.60 -17.03
N GLY A 186 11.49 11.52 -18.30
CA GLY A 186 12.05 10.56 -19.25
C GLY A 186 13.54 10.80 -19.59
N SER A 187 14.02 12.04 -19.50
CA SER A 187 15.43 12.36 -19.84
C SER A 187 16.43 12.05 -18.71
N VAL A 188 15.93 11.89 -17.47
CA VAL A 188 16.78 11.70 -16.28
C VAL A 188 16.51 10.37 -15.56
N MET A 189 15.52 9.60 -16.02
CA MET A 189 15.18 8.32 -15.40
C MET A 189 16.29 7.28 -15.58
N THR A 190 16.39 6.41 -14.60
CA THR A 190 17.17 5.17 -14.68
C THR A 190 16.25 4.02 -15.06
N GLU A 191 16.70 3.09 -15.88
CA GLU A 191 15.95 1.91 -16.24
C GLU A 191 15.63 1.06 -15.01
N ALA A 192 14.41 0.58 -14.89
CA ALA A 192 13.95 -0.23 -13.78
C ALA A 192 13.84 -1.70 -14.20
N LYS A 193 14.50 -2.58 -13.44
CA LYS A 193 14.19 -4.02 -13.53
C LYS A 193 12.88 -4.27 -12.79
N ALA A 194 11.89 -4.80 -13.51
CA ALA A 194 10.58 -5.11 -12.97
C ALA A 194 10.41 -6.63 -12.81
N LEU A 195 9.49 -7.04 -11.95
CA LEU A 195 9.15 -8.44 -11.74
C LEU A 195 7.69 -8.70 -12.13
N ALA A 196 7.43 -9.93 -12.60
CA ALA A 196 6.07 -10.43 -12.72
C ALA A 196 5.49 -10.71 -11.32
N PRO A 197 4.17 -10.63 -11.12
CA PRO A 197 3.54 -10.82 -9.82
C PRO A 197 3.81 -12.20 -9.20
N GLN A 198 3.97 -13.25 -10.03
CA GLN A 198 4.23 -14.62 -9.60
C GLN A 198 5.67 -14.85 -9.13
N THR A 199 6.57 -13.91 -9.45
CA THR A 199 8.00 -14.03 -9.16
C THR A 199 8.25 -14.12 -7.65
N ALA A 200 9.17 -14.99 -7.25
CA ALA A 200 9.55 -15.15 -5.85
C ALA A 200 10.11 -13.85 -5.25
N LEU A 201 9.76 -13.57 -4.02
CA LEU A 201 10.17 -12.36 -3.30
C LEU A 201 11.70 -12.28 -3.08
N THR A 202 12.39 -13.41 -3.17
CA THR A 202 13.87 -13.47 -3.13
C THR A 202 14.51 -12.67 -4.27
N GLN A 203 13.92 -12.69 -5.47
CA GLN A 203 14.43 -11.90 -6.59
C GLN A 203 14.21 -10.39 -6.37
N ALA A 204 13.11 -9.99 -5.73
CA ALA A 204 12.93 -8.60 -5.32
C ALA A 204 14.03 -8.17 -4.33
N ARG A 205 14.37 -9.05 -3.38
CA ARG A 205 15.46 -8.80 -2.43
C ARG A 205 16.80 -8.61 -3.13
N GLU A 206 17.11 -9.45 -4.11
CA GLU A 206 18.35 -9.36 -4.89
C GLU A 206 18.46 -8.02 -5.64
N LEU A 207 17.38 -7.56 -6.29
CA LEU A 207 17.36 -6.28 -6.98
C LEU A 207 17.54 -5.10 -6.01
N LEU A 208 16.94 -5.14 -4.83
CA LEU A 208 17.13 -4.12 -3.80
C LEU A 208 18.59 -4.12 -3.28
N LEU A 209 19.21 -5.30 -3.10
CA LEU A 209 20.60 -5.41 -2.71
C LEU A 209 21.57 -4.92 -3.80
N GLN A 210 21.21 -5.04 -5.09
CA GLN A 210 21.92 -4.47 -6.22
C GLN A 210 21.80 -2.94 -6.32
N GLY A 211 21.08 -2.31 -5.39
CA GLY A 211 20.96 -0.87 -5.27
C GLY A 211 19.73 -0.27 -5.95
N GLN A 212 18.80 -1.07 -6.49
CA GLN A 212 17.53 -0.54 -6.97
C GLN A 212 16.69 -0.07 -5.75
N PRO A 213 16.15 1.17 -5.72
CA PRO A 213 15.52 1.73 -4.51
C PRO A 213 14.15 1.10 -4.19
N LEU A 214 13.48 0.59 -5.21
CA LEU A 214 12.21 -0.15 -5.15
C LEU A 214 12.10 -1.05 -6.38
N VAL A 215 11.35 -2.12 -6.28
CA VAL A 215 11.17 -3.09 -7.37
C VAL A 215 9.73 -3.01 -7.87
N PRO A 216 9.51 -2.50 -9.09
CA PRO A 216 8.19 -2.48 -9.70
C PRO A 216 7.71 -3.90 -10.00
N VAL A 217 6.41 -4.12 -9.78
CA VAL A 217 5.71 -5.34 -10.19
C VAL A 217 4.78 -4.95 -11.33
N VAL A 218 4.92 -5.62 -12.47
CA VAL A 218 4.21 -5.28 -13.71
C VAL A 218 3.37 -6.44 -14.21
N ASP A 219 2.30 -6.12 -14.93
CA ASP A 219 1.50 -7.11 -15.66
C ASP A 219 2.20 -7.56 -16.96
N GLU A 220 1.56 -8.47 -17.70
CA GLU A 220 2.06 -8.98 -18.99
C GLU A 220 2.23 -7.89 -20.07
N LYS A 221 1.54 -6.75 -19.90
CA LYS A 221 1.66 -5.58 -20.78
C LYS A 221 2.71 -4.57 -20.29
N GLY A 222 3.44 -4.88 -19.22
CA GLY A 222 4.43 -4.00 -18.62
C GLY A 222 3.84 -2.85 -17.80
N ARG A 223 2.54 -2.85 -17.48
CA ARG A 223 1.90 -1.82 -16.68
C ARG A 223 2.13 -2.09 -15.20
N VAL A 224 2.40 -1.03 -14.45
CA VAL A 224 2.71 -1.14 -13.03
C VAL A 224 1.48 -1.51 -12.22
N LEU A 225 1.55 -2.63 -11.51
CA LEU A 225 0.54 -3.12 -10.56
C LEU A 225 0.85 -2.65 -9.14
N GLY A 226 2.12 -2.54 -8.78
CA GLY A 226 2.57 -2.16 -7.46
C GLY A 226 4.08 -2.13 -7.38
N VAL A 227 4.60 -1.94 -6.17
CA VAL A 227 6.04 -1.94 -5.89
C VAL A 227 6.36 -2.77 -4.65
N VAL A 228 7.56 -3.34 -4.62
CA VAL A 228 8.14 -3.99 -3.44
C VAL A 228 9.35 -3.15 -3.01
N GLY A 229 9.32 -2.63 -1.80
CA GLY A 229 10.45 -1.96 -1.17
C GLY A 229 11.07 -2.82 -0.07
N ALA A 230 12.11 -2.33 0.57
CA ALA A 230 12.80 -3.05 1.66
C ALA A 230 11.88 -3.33 2.85
N GLU A 231 10.93 -2.45 3.13
CA GLU A 231 9.96 -2.57 4.22
C GLU A 231 8.89 -3.66 4.00
N GLN A 232 8.67 -4.10 2.75
CA GLN A 232 7.78 -5.21 2.41
C GLN A 232 8.49 -6.57 2.47
N LEU A 233 9.81 -6.58 2.58
CA LEU A 233 10.56 -7.83 2.68
C LEU A 233 10.50 -8.39 4.09
N PRO A 234 10.20 -9.69 4.27
CA PRO A 234 10.37 -10.33 5.57
C PRO A 234 11.84 -10.24 5.99
N PRO A 235 12.12 -10.17 7.30
CA PRO A 235 13.49 -10.20 7.79
C PRO A 235 14.21 -11.42 7.22
N PRO A 236 15.53 -11.31 6.93
CA PRO A 236 16.29 -12.46 6.44
C PRO A 236 16.14 -13.61 7.43
N GLN A 237 15.67 -14.77 6.94
CA GLN A 237 15.64 -15.95 7.79
C GLN A 237 17.09 -16.23 8.18
N ALA A 238 17.39 -16.17 9.48
CA ALA A 238 18.67 -16.61 10.00
C ALA A 238 18.87 -18.05 9.54
N LYS A 239 19.88 -18.29 8.69
CA LYS A 239 20.27 -19.65 8.34
C LYS A 239 20.48 -20.36 9.67
N LYS A 240 19.65 -21.37 10.00
CA LYS A 240 19.93 -22.28 11.11
C LYS A 240 21.34 -22.79 10.85
N ARG A 241 22.31 -22.31 11.63
CA ARG A 241 23.63 -22.93 11.68
C ARG A 241 23.37 -24.32 12.22
N PHE A 242 23.37 -25.31 11.35
CA PHE A 242 23.53 -26.69 11.78
C PHE A 242 24.87 -26.74 12.50
N GLY A 243 24.82 -26.76 13.82
CA GLY A 243 25.97 -27.08 14.64
C GLY A 243 26.31 -28.54 14.37
N TRP A 244 27.46 -28.77 13.77
CA TRP A 244 28.10 -30.04 13.83
C TRP A 244 28.67 -30.19 15.24
N PHE A 245 28.12 -31.10 16.01
CA PHE A 245 28.79 -31.73 17.16
C PHE A 245 29.47 -33.02 16.70
#